data_c520f27ac1df5339d574dbd5e9d45831
#
_entry.id   c520f27ac1df5339d574dbd5e9d45831
#
_cell.length_a   1.000
_cell.length_b   1.000
_cell.length_c   1.000
_cell.angle_alpha   90.00
_cell.angle_beta   90.00
_cell.angle_gamma   90.00
#
_symmetry.space_group_name_H-M   'P 1'
#
loop_
_entity.id
_entity.type
_entity.pdbx_description
1 polymer ?
#
loop_
_entity_poly.entity_id
_entity_poly.type
_entity_poly.pdbx_seq_one_letter_code
_entity_poly.pdbx_strand_id
1 'polypeptide(L)'
;MIRKHILSLLILLIYVNFSSISQTVINTESNLNKIDSTFHLFIDGMGDYKKGNLDFFMIKSNLTVGSRVKGKNLLRLTFSNNYQKFNGNAFKNNISGQLRYNYFYNVEKHHSIFSFIQIGKSMRSFIDRRFLVGGGIRKRTTPSKNAGYFDVALGAFYENESYPTYKFQEVEFSPKTYNNLRLTLNIFTRLKFNTHWNLVTVMYSQWKSSRLKNYRIFFDTTLNYIISKRATIFLKFNARVQSEPYIPFISNETDTLIGF
;
A
#
# COMPACT_ATOMS: atom_id res chain seq x y z
N MET A 1 29.21 -15.27 -10.09
CA MET A 1 29.15 -13.78 -10.15
C MET A 1 27.86 -13.21 -9.50
N ILE A 2 26.70 -13.75 -9.71
CA ILE A 2 25.39 -13.28 -9.19
C ILE A 2 25.32 -13.18 -7.65
N ARG A 3 25.94 -14.10 -6.89
CA ARG A 3 25.92 -14.08 -5.41
C ARG A 3 26.57 -12.84 -4.78
N LYS A 4 27.63 -12.27 -5.38
CA LYS A 4 28.31 -11.07 -4.83
C LYS A 4 27.46 -9.81 -4.98
N HIS A 5 26.72 -9.68 -6.08
CA HIS A 5 25.84 -8.52 -6.32
C HIS A 5 24.58 -8.54 -5.44
N ILE A 6 24.06 -9.73 -5.09
CA ILE A 6 22.92 -9.86 -4.17
C ILE A 6 23.34 -9.44 -2.76
N LEU A 7 24.54 -9.83 -2.31
CA LEU A 7 25.07 -9.44 -1.00
C LEU A 7 25.32 -7.94 -0.90
N SER A 8 25.87 -7.31 -1.96
CA SER A 8 26.07 -5.86 -2.03
C SER A 8 24.74 -5.09 -2.02
N LEU A 9 23.72 -5.61 -2.70
CA LEU A 9 22.38 -5.01 -2.70
C LEU A 9 21.72 -5.10 -1.32
N LEU A 10 21.88 -6.23 -0.62
CA LEU A 10 21.41 -6.43 0.75
C LEU A 10 22.11 -5.49 1.75
N ILE A 11 23.40 -5.31 1.62
CA ILE A 11 24.20 -4.37 2.45
C ILE A 11 23.79 -2.92 2.17
N LEU A 12 23.56 -2.55 0.92
CA LEU A 12 23.09 -1.20 0.55
C LEU A 12 21.71 -0.89 1.14
N LEU A 13 20.80 -1.88 1.23
CA LEU A 13 19.47 -1.75 1.85
C LEU A 13 19.54 -1.54 3.37
N ILE A 14 20.58 -2.02 4.05
CA ILE A 14 20.76 -1.88 5.51
C ILE A 14 21.28 -0.48 5.89
N TYR A 15 22.01 0.20 4.99
CA TYR A 15 22.61 1.52 5.28
C TYR A 15 21.65 2.70 5.07
N VAL A 16 20.45 2.49 4.57
CA VAL A 16 19.48 3.57 4.35
C VAL A 16 18.64 3.79 5.61
N ASN A 17 19.21 4.48 6.60
CA ASN A 17 18.44 4.94 7.77
C ASN A 17 17.74 6.27 7.43
N PHE A 18 16.45 6.21 7.11
CA PHE A 18 15.60 7.40 7.00
C PHE A 18 14.58 7.43 8.14
N SER A 19 14.62 8.48 8.94
CA SER A 19 13.61 8.77 9.96
C SER A 19 12.37 9.33 9.28
N SER A 20 11.19 8.72 9.47
CA SER A 20 10.04 9.13 8.65
C SER A 20 8.67 8.85 9.25
N ILE A 21 7.70 9.68 8.90
CA ILE A 21 6.29 9.59 9.28
C ILE A 21 5.42 9.59 8.01
N SER A 22 4.47 8.67 7.92
CA SER A 22 3.90 8.11 6.71
C SER A 22 2.52 8.58 6.30
N GLN A 23 2.27 8.55 5.00
CA GLN A 23 0.97 8.59 4.34
C GLN A 23 0.29 7.22 4.22
N THR A 24 -1.06 7.22 4.25
CA THR A 24 -1.83 5.99 4.09
C THR A 24 -2.10 5.71 2.61
N VAL A 25 -1.31 4.84 2.01
CA VAL A 25 -1.64 4.19 0.74
C VAL A 25 -2.18 2.81 1.05
N ILE A 26 -3.40 2.50 0.55
CA ILE A 26 -3.98 1.17 0.72
C ILE A 26 -3.36 0.25 -0.32
N ASN A 27 -2.61 -0.75 0.12
CA ASN A 27 -2.17 -1.84 -0.75
C ASN A 27 -3.34 -2.81 -0.98
N THR A 28 -4.14 -2.54 -2.02
CA THR A 28 -5.28 -3.38 -2.39
C THR A 28 -4.91 -4.56 -3.28
N GLU A 29 -3.64 -4.65 -3.71
CA GLU A 29 -3.20 -5.63 -4.70
C GLU A 29 -2.80 -6.98 -4.09
N SER A 30 -2.49 -7.02 -2.81
CA SER A 30 -2.12 -8.27 -2.12
C SER A 30 -3.17 -9.38 -2.27
N ASN A 31 -4.45 -8.99 -2.34
CA ASN A 31 -5.58 -9.91 -2.45
C ASN A 31 -6.12 -10.07 -3.88
N LEU A 32 -5.66 -9.26 -4.84
CA LEU A 32 -6.22 -9.28 -6.21
C LEU A 32 -6.05 -10.64 -6.90
N ASN A 33 -4.94 -11.31 -6.65
CA ASN A 33 -4.63 -12.60 -7.26
C ASN A 33 -5.28 -13.79 -6.56
N LYS A 34 -5.96 -13.57 -5.45
CA LYS A 34 -6.69 -14.62 -4.72
C LYS A 34 -8.14 -14.70 -5.16
N ILE A 35 -8.62 -13.76 -6.01
CA ILE A 35 -10.01 -13.69 -6.43
C ILE A 35 -10.16 -14.38 -7.78
N ASP A 36 -10.19 -15.71 -7.77
CA ASP A 36 -10.35 -16.54 -8.98
C ASP A 36 -11.78 -17.08 -9.15
N SER A 37 -12.59 -17.09 -8.09
CA SER A 37 -13.95 -17.59 -8.08
C SER A 37 -15.00 -16.47 -8.08
N THR A 38 -16.27 -16.87 -8.11
CA THR A 38 -17.43 -15.98 -8.24
C THR A 38 -17.56 -15.01 -7.07
N PHE A 39 -17.19 -15.44 -5.84
CA PHE A 39 -17.27 -14.63 -4.63
C PHE A 39 -16.11 -14.95 -3.69
N HIS A 40 -15.55 -13.93 -3.09
CA HIS A 40 -14.49 -14.03 -2.08
C HIS A 40 -14.76 -13.09 -0.91
N LEU A 41 -14.55 -13.60 0.28
CA LEU A 41 -14.52 -12.85 1.52
C LEU A 41 -13.20 -13.15 2.23
N PHE A 42 -12.43 -12.09 2.51
CA PHE A 42 -11.21 -12.16 3.32
C PHE A 42 -11.38 -11.26 4.52
N ILE A 43 -11.21 -11.82 5.70
CA ILE A 43 -11.19 -11.11 6.96
C ILE A 43 -9.84 -11.38 7.60
N ASP A 44 -9.15 -10.33 7.98
CA ASP A 44 -7.86 -10.36 8.66
C ASP A 44 -7.91 -9.43 9.85
N GLY A 45 -7.51 -9.92 11.02
CA GLY A 45 -7.52 -9.17 12.26
C GLY A 45 -6.31 -9.49 13.13
N MET A 46 -5.74 -8.46 13.74
CA MET A 46 -4.64 -8.57 14.69
C MET A 46 -4.87 -7.61 15.84
N GLY A 47 -4.67 -8.10 17.07
CA GLY A 47 -4.68 -7.30 18.29
C GLY A 47 -3.41 -7.49 19.10
N ASP A 48 -2.98 -6.44 19.80
CA ASP A 48 -1.92 -6.51 20.80
C ASP A 48 -2.33 -5.63 22.00
N TYR A 49 -2.22 -6.19 23.19
CA TYR A 49 -2.51 -5.49 24.42
C TYR A 49 -1.41 -5.76 25.45
N LYS A 50 -0.78 -4.70 25.92
CA LYS A 50 0.23 -4.75 26.98
C LYS A 50 -0.18 -3.77 28.07
N LYS A 51 -0.16 -4.23 29.31
CA LYS A 51 -0.42 -3.42 30.50
C LYS A 51 0.74 -3.55 31.47
N GLY A 52 1.19 -2.43 32.06
CA GLY A 52 2.31 -2.38 32.98
C GLY A 52 2.86 -0.97 33.11
N ASN A 53 4.18 -0.84 33.15
CA ASN A 53 4.83 0.49 33.14
C ASN A 53 4.51 1.28 31.85
N LEU A 54 4.13 0.58 30.80
CA LEU A 54 3.72 1.14 29.51
C LEU A 54 2.43 0.43 29.07
N ASP A 55 1.34 1.19 28.96
CA ASP A 55 0.09 0.66 28.43
C ASP A 55 0.06 0.82 26.92
N PHE A 56 -0.04 -0.29 26.21
CA PHE A 56 -0.13 -0.33 24.75
C PHE A 56 -1.34 -1.14 24.32
N PHE A 57 -2.11 -0.59 23.40
CA PHE A 57 -3.25 -1.24 22.77
C PHE A 57 -3.20 -1.05 21.26
N MET A 58 -3.36 -2.13 20.50
CA MET A 58 -3.42 -2.11 19.05
C MET A 58 -4.52 -3.02 18.53
N ILE A 59 -5.30 -2.51 17.57
CA ILE A 59 -6.19 -3.30 16.72
C ILE A 59 -5.91 -2.95 15.26
N LYS A 60 -5.66 -3.97 14.45
CA LYS A 60 -5.66 -3.88 12.98
C LYS A 60 -6.72 -4.83 12.45
N SER A 61 -7.52 -4.36 11.49
CA SER A 61 -8.50 -5.19 10.81
C SER A 61 -8.57 -4.84 9.33
N ASN A 62 -8.68 -5.87 8.50
CA ASN A 62 -8.89 -5.74 7.07
C ASN A 62 -10.04 -6.63 6.65
N LEU A 63 -10.92 -6.08 5.83
CA LEU A 63 -12.01 -6.80 5.21
C LEU A 63 -11.91 -6.58 3.69
N THR A 64 -11.92 -7.66 2.93
CA THR A 64 -12.00 -7.58 1.48
C THR A 64 -13.10 -8.50 1.00
N VAL A 65 -14.07 -7.92 0.29
CA VAL A 65 -15.12 -8.63 -0.42
C VAL A 65 -14.88 -8.45 -1.91
N GLY A 66 -14.89 -9.54 -2.66
CA GLY A 66 -14.69 -9.52 -4.10
C GLY A 66 -15.64 -10.46 -4.83
N SER A 67 -16.13 -10.03 -5.98
CA SER A 67 -16.97 -10.85 -6.85
C SER A 67 -16.49 -10.72 -8.29
N ARG A 68 -16.29 -11.87 -8.95
CA ARG A 68 -15.94 -11.95 -10.37
C ARG A 68 -17.13 -12.50 -11.16
N VAL A 69 -17.69 -11.68 -12.05
CA VAL A 69 -18.84 -12.02 -12.88
C VAL A 69 -18.39 -12.26 -14.32
N LYS A 70 -18.82 -13.40 -14.89
CA LYS A 70 -18.52 -13.80 -16.28
C LYS A 70 -17.03 -13.72 -16.64
N GLY A 71 -16.13 -13.95 -15.66
CA GLY A 71 -14.68 -13.92 -15.84
C GLY A 71 -14.07 -12.55 -16.19
N LYS A 72 -14.87 -11.59 -16.63
CA LYS A 72 -14.41 -10.28 -17.16
C LYS A 72 -14.58 -9.14 -16.18
N ASN A 73 -15.58 -9.20 -15.31
CA ASN A 73 -15.91 -8.11 -14.40
C ASN A 73 -15.52 -8.49 -12.98
N LEU A 74 -14.68 -7.71 -12.34
CA LEU A 74 -14.28 -7.90 -10.95
C LEU A 74 -14.64 -6.65 -10.16
N LEU A 75 -15.56 -6.80 -9.21
CA LEU A 75 -15.89 -5.79 -8.21
C LEU A 75 -15.23 -6.18 -6.90
N ARG A 76 -14.62 -5.21 -6.22
CA ARG A 76 -13.96 -5.41 -4.93
C ARG A 76 -14.21 -4.25 -3.99
N LEU A 77 -14.65 -4.56 -2.79
CA LEU A 77 -14.73 -3.66 -1.65
C LEU A 77 -13.63 -4.04 -0.66
N THR A 78 -12.83 -3.09 -0.26
CA THR A 78 -11.80 -3.27 0.78
C THR A 78 -12.02 -2.25 1.88
N PHE A 79 -11.98 -2.70 3.12
CA PHE A 79 -11.99 -1.85 4.31
C PHE A 79 -10.76 -2.18 5.16
N SER A 80 -10.12 -1.16 5.71
CA SER A 80 -8.94 -1.31 6.58
C SER A 80 -9.03 -0.35 7.75
N ASN A 81 -8.73 -0.85 8.93
CA ASN A 81 -8.60 -0.07 10.15
C ASN A 81 -7.27 -0.40 10.85
N ASN A 82 -6.62 0.63 11.39
CA ASN A 82 -5.42 0.48 12.19
C ASN A 82 -5.46 1.53 13.32
N TYR A 83 -5.86 1.05 14.50
CA TYR A 83 -5.97 1.86 15.70
C TYR A 83 -4.91 1.45 16.72
N GLN A 84 -4.20 2.43 17.29
CA GLN A 84 -3.18 2.21 18.30
C GLN A 84 -3.26 3.30 19.39
N LYS A 85 -3.19 2.87 20.64
CA LYS A 85 -3.11 3.74 21.84
C LYS A 85 -1.83 3.44 22.61
N PHE A 86 -1.27 4.48 23.23
CA PHE A 86 -0.14 4.38 24.12
C PHE A 86 -0.41 5.24 25.35
N ASN A 87 -0.34 4.65 26.55
CA ASN A 87 -0.66 5.30 27.81
C ASN A 87 -1.99 6.09 27.77
N GLY A 88 -3.06 5.43 27.26
CA GLY A 88 -4.38 6.03 27.15
C GLY A 88 -4.59 6.96 25.95
N ASN A 89 -3.53 7.48 25.33
CA ASN A 89 -3.60 8.41 24.21
C ASN A 89 -3.53 7.68 22.86
N ALA A 90 -4.47 7.97 21.97
CA ALA A 90 -4.43 7.47 20.59
C ALA A 90 -3.31 8.18 19.83
N PHE A 91 -2.38 7.42 19.24
CA PHE A 91 -1.33 7.96 18.38
C PHE A 91 -1.45 7.49 16.93
N LYS A 92 -2.34 6.52 16.67
CA LYS A 92 -2.67 6.08 15.34
C LYS A 92 -4.15 5.72 15.24
N ASN A 93 -4.83 6.33 14.28
CA ASN A 93 -6.21 6.03 13.93
C ASN A 93 -6.36 6.22 12.42
N ASN A 94 -6.10 5.15 11.67
CA ASN A 94 -6.17 5.15 10.22
C ASN A 94 -7.32 4.25 9.80
N ILE A 95 -8.29 4.83 9.10
CA ILE A 95 -9.44 4.11 8.55
C ILE A 95 -9.49 4.40 7.06
N SER A 96 -9.77 3.38 6.28
CA SER A 96 -9.92 3.55 4.84
C SER A 96 -10.86 2.50 4.25
N GLY A 97 -11.62 2.92 3.24
CA GLY A 97 -12.47 2.07 2.42
C GLY A 97 -12.24 2.35 0.94
N GLN A 98 -12.24 1.31 0.12
CA GLN A 98 -12.10 1.43 -1.33
C GLN A 98 -13.06 0.48 -2.02
N LEU A 99 -13.85 1.02 -2.94
CA LEU A 99 -14.59 0.25 -3.94
C LEU A 99 -13.83 0.33 -5.26
N ARG A 100 -13.53 -0.82 -5.85
CA ARG A 100 -12.79 -0.91 -7.11
C ARG A 100 -13.49 -1.85 -8.07
N TYR A 101 -13.60 -1.42 -9.32
CA TYR A 101 -14.09 -2.20 -10.44
C TYR A 101 -12.97 -2.41 -11.45
N ASN A 102 -12.84 -3.65 -11.97
CA ASN A 102 -11.93 -3.99 -13.05
C ASN A 102 -12.71 -4.69 -14.17
N TYR A 103 -12.55 -4.22 -15.40
CA TYR A 103 -13.02 -4.88 -16.59
C TYR A 103 -11.83 -5.48 -17.35
N PHE A 104 -11.76 -6.81 -17.47
CA PHE A 104 -10.73 -7.53 -18.19
C PHE A 104 -11.11 -7.66 -19.66
N TYR A 105 -10.56 -6.79 -20.52
CA TYR A 105 -10.77 -6.86 -21.96
C TYR A 105 -9.95 -7.99 -22.61
N ASN A 106 -8.88 -8.45 -21.97
CA ASN A 106 -8.15 -9.66 -22.29
C ASN A 106 -7.94 -10.49 -21.01
N VAL A 107 -8.79 -11.52 -20.84
CA VAL A 107 -8.80 -12.35 -19.64
C VAL A 107 -7.54 -13.20 -19.54
N GLU A 108 -7.07 -13.78 -20.64
CA GLU A 108 -5.89 -14.66 -20.67
C GLU A 108 -4.62 -13.91 -20.28
N LYS A 109 -4.46 -12.69 -20.77
CA LYS A 109 -3.32 -11.82 -20.46
C LYS A 109 -3.55 -10.94 -19.24
N HIS A 110 -4.70 -11.05 -18.56
CA HIS A 110 -5.08 -10.21 -17.43
C HIS A 110 -4.96 -8.70 -17.70
N HIS A 111 -5.20 -8.26 -18.95
CA HIS A 111 -5.26 -6.84 -19.28
C HIS A 111 -6.61 -6.27 -18.88
N SER A 112 -6.64 -5.16 -18.16
CA SER A 112 -7.89 -4.59 -17.66
C SER A 112 -7.89 -3.06 -17.66
N ILE A 113 -9.09 -2.51 -17.72
CA ILE A 113 -9.40 -1.15 -17.35
C ILE A 113 -9.93 -1.20 -15.93
N PHE A 114 -9.57 -0.22 -15.09
CA PHE A 114 -10.07 -0.17 -13.72
C PHE A 114 -10.57 1.22 -13.37
N SER A 115 -11.53 1.27 -12.44
CA SER A 115 -11.97 2.47 -11.76
C SER A 115 -12.06 2.22 -10.26
N PHE A 116 -11.98 3.27 -9.46
CA PHE A 116 -12.08 3.15 -8.02
C PHE A 116 -12.61 4.44 -7.37
N ILE A 117 -13.25 4.25 -6.21
CA ILE A 117 -13.57 5.30 -5.25
C ILE A 117 -12.94 4.88 -3.93
N GLN A 118 -12.30 5.81 -3.24
CA GLN A 118 -11.67 5.57 -1.97
C GLN A 118 -11.98 6.71 -1.01
N ILE A 119 -12.29 6.36 0.23
CA ILE A 119 -12.45 7.28 1.34
C ILE A 119 -11.51 6.86 2.48
N GLY A 120 -11.10 7.81 3.31
CA GLY A 120 -10.30 7.49 4.47
C GLY A 120 -9.92 8.68 5.30
N LYS A 121 -9.32 8.38 6.44
CA LYS A 121 -8.63 9.33 7.30
C LYS A 121 -7.34 8.71 7.84
N SER A 122 -6.39 9.56 8.23
CA SER A 122 -5.14 9.12 8.79
C SER A 122 -4.66 10.11 9.83
N MET A 123 -4.77 9.74 11.09
CA MET A 123 -4.28 10.54 12.19
C MET A 123 -2.76 10.75 12.08
N ARG A 124 -2.02 9.71 11.68
CA ARG A 124 -0.56 9.76 11.52
C ARG A 124 -0.10 10.74 10.43
N SER A 125 -0.90 10.91 9.37
CA SER A 125 -0.62 11.84 8.28
C SER A 125 -1.37 13.16 8.43
N PHE A 126 -2.03 13.38 9.58
CA PHE A 126 -2.88 14.54 9.85
C PHE A 126 -3.97 14.77 8.79
N ILE A 127 -4.43 13.70 8.14
CA ILE A 127 -5.52 13.74 7.17
C ILE A 127 -6.82 13.43 7.92
N ASP A 128 -7.70 14.41 8.07
CA ASP A 128 -9.01 14.25 8.67
C ASP A 128 -9.97 13.55 7.71
N ARG A 129 -9.95 13.94 6.46
CA ARG A 129 -10.75 13.33 5.41
C ARG A 129 -9.97 13.26 4.11
N ARG A 130 -10.05 12.12 3.45
CA ARG A 130 -9.52 11.90 2.11
C ARG A 130 -10.56 11.23 1.23
N PHE A 131 -10.80 11.79 0.08
CA PHE A 131 -11.64 11.22 -0.97
C PHE A 131 -10.85 11.12 -2.26
N LEU A 132 -10.85 9.95 -2.89
CA LEU A 132 -10.22 9.72 -4.19
C LEU A 132 -11.23 9.09 -5.13
N VAL A 133 -11.24 9.53 -6.37
CA VAL A 133 -11.97 8.88 -7.46
C VAL A 133 -11.11 8.88 -8.71
N GLY A 134 -11.00 7.74 -9.37
CA GLY A 134 -10.14 7.66 -10.54
C GLY A 134 -10.21 6.31 -11.25
N GLY A 135 -9.31 6.16 -12.22
CA GLY A 135 -9.21 4.95 -13.00
C GLY A 135 -7.97 4.93 -13.89
N GLY A 136 -7.86 3.86 -14.67
CA GLY A 136 -6.73 3.67 -15.54
C GLY A 136 -6.76 2.34 -16.26
N ILE A 137 -5.65 2.03 -16.88
CA ILE A 137 -5.43 0.77 -17.61
C ILE A 137 -4.34 -0.03 -16.91
N ARG A 138 -4.46 -1.33 -16.94
CA ARG A 138 -3.48 -2.28 -16.39
C ARG A 138 -3.14 -3.33 -17.43
N LYS A 139 -1.85 -3.56 -17.59
CA LYS A 139 -1.31 -4.57 -18.48
C LYS A 139 -0.43 -5.53 -17.69
N ARG A 140 -0.64 -6.83 -17.86
CA ARG A 140 0.18 -7.88 -17.28
C ARG A 140 1.17 -8.39 -18.30
N THR A 141 2.41 -8.56 -17.88
CA THR A 141 3.42 -9.31 -18.63
C THR A 141 3.84 -10.50 -17.77
N THR A 142 3.79 -11.69 -18.36
CA THR A 142 4.21 -12.92 -17.70
C THR A 142 5.46 -13.42 -18.40
N PRO A 143 6.65 -13.34 -17.78
CA PRO A 143 7.91 -13.75 -18.41
C PRO A 143 7.92 -15.23 -18.82
N SER A 144 7.34 -16.08 -17.99
CA SER A 144 7.06 -17.48 -18.27
C SER A 144 5.94 -17.99 -17.37
N LYS A 145 5.32 -19.13 -17.71
CA LYS A 145 4.23 -19.72 -16.90
C LYS A 145 4.62 -19.97 -15.44
N ASN A 146 5.90 -20.19 -15.15
CA ASN A 146 6.41 -20.52 -13.81
C ASN A 146 7.13 -19.36 -13.10
N ALA A 147 7.49 -18.30 -13.83
CA ALA A 147 8.30 -17.19 -13.27
C ALA A 147 7.48 -16.12 -12.53
N GLY A 148 6.13 -16.22 -12.55
CA GLY A 148 5.25 -15.23 -11.95
C GLY A 148 4.77 -14.18 -12.95
N TYR A 149 4.51 -12.95 -12.47
CA TYR A 149 3.99 -11.87 -13.31
C TYR A 149 4.55 -10.51 -12.93
N PHE A 150 4.48 -9.61 -13.90
CA PHE A 150 4.79 -8.20 -13.77
C PHE A 150 3.64 -7.39 -14.37
N ASP A 151 3.00 -6.57 -13.55
CA ASP A 151 1.88 -5.73 -13.96
C ASP A 151 2.29 -4.26 -13.92
N VAL A 152 1.95 -3.53 -14.96
CA VAL A 152 2.06 -2.07 -15.00
C VAL A 152 0.65 -1.49 -15.14
N ALA A 153 0.33 -0.49 -14.33
CA ALA A 153 -0.91 0.26 -14.45
C ALA A 153 -0.61 1.75 -14.53
N LEU A 154 -1.25 2.41 -15.50
CA LEU A 154 -1.24 3.85 -15.68
C LEU A 154 -2.65 4.37 -15.44
N GLY A 155 -2.77 5.49 -14.77
CA GLY A 155 -4.07 6.07 -14.46
C GLY A 155 -4.01 7.52 -14.03
N ALA A 156 -5.20 8.04 -13.72
CA ALA A 156 -5.37 9.34 -13.11
C ALA A 156 -6.48 9.28 -12.06
N PHE A 157 -6.40 10.15 -11.07
CA PHE A 157 -7.44 10.29 -10.07
C PHE A 157 -7.54 11.72 -9.56
N TYR A 158 -8.76 12.07 -9.19
CA TYR A 158 -9.05 13.28 -8.43
C TYR A 158 -8.92 12.97 -6.95
N GLU A 159 -8.28 13.87 -6.22
CA GLU A 159 -8.04 13.80 -4.78
C GLU A 159 -8.58 15.05 -4.08
N ASN A 160 -9.40 14.84 -3.06
CA ASN A 160 -9.78 15.87 -2.09
C ASN A 160 -9.23 15.42 -0.72
N GLU A 161 -8.32 16.22 -0.16
CA GLU A 161 -7.73 16.00 1.16
C GLU A 161 -7.99 17.19 2.07
N SER A 162 -8.52 16.91 3.27
CA SER A 162 -8.74 17.89 4.32
C SER A 162 -7.81 17.63 5.50
N TYR A 163 -7.15 18.68 5.96
CA TYR A 163 -6.24 18.70 7.09
C TYR A 163 -6.84 19.56 8.19
N PRO A 164 -6.92 19.06 9.45
CA PRO A 164 -7.43 19.85 10.57
C PRO A 164 -6.43 20.91 11.02
N THR A 165 -6.85 21.78 11.90
CA THR A 165 -5.93 22.62 12.67
C THR A 165 -4.95 21.72 13.42
N TYR A 166 -3.68 22.03 13.33
CA TYR A 166 -2.63 21.29 14.02
C TYR A 166 -1.61 22.25 14.63
N LYS A 167 -1.26 22.02 15.88
CA LYS A 167 -0.23 22.78 16.59
C LYS A 167 0.99 21.91 16.82
N PHE A 168 2.13 22.35 16.35
CA PHE A 168 3.41 21.68 16.57
C PHE A 168 4.43 22.69 17.08
N GLN A 169 4.96 22.44 18.28
CA GLN A 169 5.73 23.42 19.04
C GLN A 169 4.93 24.72 19.19
N GLU A 170 5.45 25.85 18.74
CA GLU A 170 4.76 27.16 18.79
C GLU A 170 4.09 27.53 17.46
N VAL A 171 4.20 26.65 16.43
CA VAL A 171 3.62 26.92 15.10
C VAL A 171 2.25 26.27 15.01
N GLU A 172 1.23 27.07 14.73
CA GLU A 172 -0.13 26.62 14.43
C GLU A 172 -0.36 26.56 12.92
N PHE A 173 -0.74 25.38 12.45
CA PHE A 173 -1.12 25.15 11.06
C PHE A 173 -2.64 25.24 10.93
N SER A 174 -3.10 26.22 10.16
CA SER A 174 -4.54 26.42 9.90
C SER A 174 -5.13 25.24 9.12
N PRO A 175 -6.45 24.97 9.27
CA PRO A 175 -7.11 23.92 8.51
C PRO A 175 -7.03 24.18 7.02
N LYS A 176 -6.78 23.16 6.23
CA LYS A 176 -6.61 23.32 4.77
C LYS A 176 -7.21 22.16 4.00
N THR A 177 -7.86 22.49 2.88
CA THR A 177 -8.37 21.50 1.94
C THR A 177 -7.66 21.64 0.61
N TYR A 178 -7.19 20.53 0.07
CA TYR A 178 -6.53 20.45 -1.22
C TYR A 178 -7.37 19.63 -2.18
N ASN A 179 -7.50 20.16 -3.40
CA ASN A 179 -8.09 19.49 -4.54
C ASN A 179 -7.01 19.30 -5.60
N ASN A 180 -6.71 18.06 -5.95
CA ASN A 180 -5.64 17.76 -6.89
C ASN A 180 -6.09 16.72 -7.92
N LEU A 181 -5.72 16.93 -9.17
CA LEU A 181 -5.67 15.86 -10.16
C LEU A 181 -4.27 15.26 -10.12
N ARG A 182 -4.18 13.92 -9.95
CA ARG A 182 -2.92 13.21 -9.93
C ARG A 182 -2.84 12.17 -11.03
N LEU A 183 -1.69 12.08 -11.65
CA LEU A 183 -1.30 10.95 -12.50
C LEU A 183 -0.71 9.85 -11.62
N THR A 184 -0.89 8.59 -12.00
CA THR A 184 -0.32 7.47 -11.26
C THR A 184 0.29 6.42 -12.18
N LEU A 185 1.47 5.94 -11.79
CA LEU A 185 2.11 4.75 -12.34
C LEU A 185 2.23 3.74 -11.20
N ASN A 186 1.66 2.55 -11.40
CA ASN A 186 1.71 1.49 -10.41
C ASN A 186 2.37 0.26 -11.00
N ILE A 187 3.23 -0.37 -10.22
CA ILE A 187 3.94 -1.59 -10.58
C ILE A 187 3.61 -2.65 -9.54
N PHE A 188 3.18 -3.83 -10.01
CA PHE A 188 2.89 -4.98 -9.17
C PHE A 188 3.64 -6.17 -9.71
N THR A 189 4.40 -6.81 -8.86
CA THR A 189 5.26 -7.91 -9.26
C THR A 189 5.12 -9.07 -8.28
N ARG A 190 5.01 -10.27 -8.82
CA ARG A 190 5.23 -11.50 -8.06
C ARG A 190 6.15 -12.38 -8.89
N LEU A 191 7.41 -12.45 -8.53
CA LEU A 191 8.42 -13.25 -9.21
C LEU A 191 8.74 -14.47 -8.38
N LYS A 192 8.83 -15.62 -9.03
CA LYS A 192 9.35 -16.86 -8.47
C LYS A 192 10.73 -17.09 -9.07
N PHE A 193 11.77 -17.01 -8.25
CA PHE A 193 13.13 -17.28 -8.70
C PHE A 193 13.41 -18.78 -8.79
N ASN A 194 12.82 -19.55 -7.84
CA ASN A 194 12.84 -21.00 -7.80
C ASN A 194 11.72 -21.49 -6.85
N THR A 195 11.76 -22.78 -6.46
CA THR A 195 10.76 -23.40 -5.58
C THR A 195 10.75 -22.81 -4.15
N HIS A 196 11.87 -22.20 -3.72
CA HIS A 196 12.05 -21.69 -2.36
C HIS A 196 11.92 -20.16 -2.29
N TRP A 197 12.34 -19.43 -3.31
CA TRP A 197 12.39 -17.98 -3.30
C TRP A 197 11.31 -17.33 -4.14
N ASN A 198 10.55 -16.43 -3.54
CA ASN A 198 9.65 -15.54 -4.28
C ASN A 198 9.75 -14.10 -3.77
N LEU A 199 9.52 -13.17 -4.68
CA LEU A 199 9.50 -11.72 -4.44
C LEU A 199 8.13 -11.19 -4.79
N VAL A 200 7.53 -10.43 -3.87
CA VAL A 200 6.29 -9.68 -4.10
C VAL A 200 6.60 -8.21 -3.92
N THR A 201 6.35 -7.41 -4.95
CA THR A 201 6.59 -5.96 -4.89
C THR A 201 5.36 -5.20 -5.36
N VAL A 202 5.05 -4.13 -4.65
CA VAL A 202 4.03 -3.15 -4.99
C VAL A 202 4.67 -1.77 -4.93
N MET A 203 4.57 -1.02 -6.02
CA MET A 203 5.02 0.36 -6.09
C MET A 203 3.89 1.22 -6.64
N TYR A 204 3.59 2.32 -5.96
CA TYR A 204 2.72 3.39 -6.43
C TYR A 204 3.54 4.66 -6.54
N SER A 205 3.54 5.26 -7.71
CA SER A 205 4.09 6.59 -7.93
C SER A 205 2.98 7.51 -8.40
N GLN A 206 2.84 8.66 -7.77
CA GLN A 206 1.75 9.60 -7.99
C GLN A 206 2.31 11.01 -8.13
N TRP A 207 1.88 11.74 -9.14
CA TRP A 207 2.34 13.10 -9.41
C TRP A 207 1.13 14.03 -9.52
N LYS A 208 1.21 15.21 -8.93
CA LYS A 208 0.23 16.27 -9.14
C LYS A 208 0.34 16.76 -10.58
N SER A 209 -0.75 16.73 -11.36
CA SER A 209 -0.74 17.07 -12.79
C SER A 209 -0.30 18.51 -13.06
N SER A 210 -0.65 19.45 -12.17
CA SER A 210 -0.27 20.87 -12.28
C SER A 210 1.16 21.17 -11.80
N ARG A 211 1.84 20.22 -11.12
CA ARG A 211 3.18 20.40 -10.55
C ARG A 211 3.85 19.06 -10.32
N LEU A 212 4.55 18.56 -11.32
CA LEU A 212 5.15 17.20 -11.26
C LEU A 212 6.21 17.04 -10.16
N LYS A 213 6.81 18.13 -9.66
CA LYS A 213 7.69 18.12 -8.48
C LYS A 213 6.95 17.69 -7.20
N ASN A 214 5.61 17.86 -7.14
CA ASN A 214 4.78 17.32 -6.07
C ASN A 214 4.45 15.87 -6.39
N TYR A 215 5.27 14.95 -5.87
CA TYR A 215 5.13 13.52 -6.06
C TYR A 215 5.04 12.77 -4.73
N ARG A 216 4.48 11.59 -4.81
CA ARG A 216 4.39 10.59 -3.74
C ARG A 216 4.80 9.25 -4.28
N ILE A 217 5.67 8.54 -3.57
CA ILE A 217 6.08 7.19 -3.90
C ILE A 217 5.78 6.31 -2.70
N PHE A 218 5.14 5.19 -2.96
CA PHE A 218 4.97 4.10 -2.02
C PHE A 218 5.62 2.86 -2.62
N PHE A 219 6.44 2.21 -1.84
CA PHE A 219 7.13 0.98 -2.20
C PHE A 219 6.96 -0.05 -1.09
N ASP A 220 6.45 -1.23 -1.41
CA ASP A 220 6.27 -2.36 -0.50
C ASP A 220 6.85 -3.58 -1.20
N THR A 221 7.85 -4.21 -0.59
CA THR A 221 8.44 -5.42 -1.14
C THR A 221 8.63 -6.47 -0.05
N THR A 222 8.34 -7.71 -0.40
CA THR A 222 8.49 -8.86 0.49
C THR A 222 9.25 -9.96 -0.24
N LEU A 223 10.40 -10.31 0.30
CA LEU A 223 11.18 -11.47 -0.12
C LEU A 223 10.82 -12.64 0.80
N ASN A 224 10.33 -13.72 0.23
CA ASN A 224 9.94 -14.91 0.96
C ASN A 224 10.89 -16.06 0.65
N TYR A 225 11.29 -16.78 1.70
CA TYR A 225 11.99 -18.05 1.61
C TYR A 225 11.11 -19.18 2.16
N ILE A 226 10.65 -20.05 1.29
CA ILE A 226 9.78 -21.18 1.61
C ILE A 226 10.67 -22.34 2.07
N ILE A 227 10.63 -22.64 3.37
CA ILE A 227 11.37 -23.78 3.97
C ILE A 227 10.58 -25.05 3.69
N SER A 228 9.27 -25.02 3.86
CA SER A 228 8.36 -26.14 3.68
C SER A 228 6.97 -25.66 3.32
N LYS A 229 6.03 -26.59 3.09
CA LYS A 229 4.60 -26.26 2.88
C LYS A 229 3.96 -25.54 4.07
N ARG A 230 4.58 -25.57 5.25
CA ARG A 230 4.04 -25.02 6.51
C ARG A 230 4.88 -23.89 7.10
N ALA A 231 6.09 -23.66 6.58
CA ALA A 231 7.01 -22.68 7.14
C ALA A 231 7.63 -21.81 6.04
N THR A 232 7.59 -20.50 6.25
CA THR A 232 8.16 -19.48 5.36
C THR A 232 8.82 -18.40 6.19
N ILE A 233 10.07 -18.08 5.88
CA ILE A 233 10.74 -16.88 6.42
C ILE A 233 10.51 -15.75 5.42
N PHE A 234 10.24 -14.54 5.90
CA PHE A 234 10.11 -13.38 5.05
C PHE A 234 10.89 -12.17 5.55
N LEU A 235 11.38 -11.39 4.59
CA LEU A 235 11.92 -10.07 4.81
C LEU A 235 11.02 -9.07 4.07
N LYS A 236 10.40 -8.17 4.82
CA LYS A 236 9.53 -7.13 4.26
C LYS A 236 10.16 -5.77 4.44
N PHE A 237 10.16 -4.98 3.37
CA PHE A 237 10.61 -3.60 3.34
C PHE A 237 9.51 -2.70 2.79
N ASN A 238 9.21 -1.62 3.51
CA ASN A 238 8.28 -0.58 3.08
C ASN A 238 9.01 0.76 3.04
N ALA A 239 8.77 1.53 1.99
CA ALA A 239 9.23 2.91 1.90
C ALA A 239 8.13 3.81 1.35
N ARG A 240 8.02 5.00 1.88
CA ARG A 240 7.07 6.01 1.45
C ARG A 240 7.78 7.35 1.42
N VAL A 241 7.64 8.06 0.32
CA VAL A 241 8.27 9.36 0.09
C VAL A 241 7.21 10.33 -0.38
N GLN A 242 7.18 11.52 0.17
CA GLN A 242 6.36 12.63 -0.28
C GLN A 242 7.23 13.88 -0.40
N SER A 243 7.31 14.45 -1.60
CA SER A 243 8.16 15.61 -1.87
C SER A 243 7.68 16.91 -1.24
N GLU A 244 6.36 17.09 -1.12
CA GLU A 244 5.73 18.30 -0.57
C GLU A 244 4.63 17.89 0.42
N PRO A 245 4.96 17.49 1.66
CA PRO A 245 3.97 17.18 2.68
C PRO A 245 3.33 18.47 3.21
N TYR A 246 2.08 18.36 3.71
CA TYR A 246 1.40 19.47 4.37
C TYR A 246 2.16 19.93 5.62
N ILE A 247 2.66 18.98 6.39
CA ILE A 247 3.53 19.23 7.55
C ILE A 247 4.96 18.90 7.12
N PRO A 248 5.89 19.85 7.10
CA PRO A 248 7.25 19.66 6.57
C PRO A 248 8.05 18.51 7.18
N PHE A 249 7.70 18.11 8.41
CA PHE A 249 8.38 17.01 9.13
C PHE A 249 7.94 15.61 8.69
N ILE A 250 6.92 15.51 7.81
CA ILE A 250 6.32 14.25 7.38
C ILE A 250 6.62 13.99 5.90
N SER A 251 7.89 13.75 5.56
CA SER A 251 8.26 13.55 4.15
C SER A 251 8.49 12.09 3.77
N ASN A 252 9.10 11.31 4.63
CA ASN A 252 9.56 9.96 4.29
C ASN A 252 9.28 8.96 5.42
N GLU A 253 9.04 7.70 5.08
CA GLU A 253 8.90 6.59 6.03
C GLU A 253 9.52 5.32 5.45
N THR A 254 10.27 4.61 6.28
CA THR A 254 10.76 3.27 5.96
C THR A 254 10.50 2.34 7.14
N ASP A 255 10.02 1.14 6.86
CA ASP A 255 9.87 0.07 7.83
C ASP A 255 10.49 -1.21 7.29
N THR A 256 11.22 -1.93 8.12
CA THR A 256 11.74 -3.27 7.81
C THR A 256 11.21 -4.25 8.83
N LEU A 257 10.68 -5.37 8.37
CA LEU A 257 10.14 -6.44 9.20
C LEU A 257 10.71 -7.78 8.74
N ILE A 258 11.20 -8.56 9.70
CA ILE A 258 11.58 -9.95 9.49
C ILE A 258 10.61 -10.81 10.28
N GLY A 259 10.10 -11.90 9.68
CA GLY A 259 9.16 -12.79 10.32
C GLY A 259 9.22 -14.21 9.74
N PHE A 260 8.52 -15.13 10.40
CA PHE A 260 8.40 -16.53 10.01
C PHE A 260 6.97 -17.04 10.22
#